data_333b10b4ea724eb23516c2ad98e30f5b
#
_entry.id   333b10b4ea724eb23516c2ad98e30f5b
#
_cell.length_a   1.000
_cell.length_b   1.000
_cell.length_c   1.000
_cell.angle_alpha   90.00
_cell.angle_beta   90.00
_cell.angle_gamma   90.00
#
_symmetry.space_group_name_H-M   'P 1'
#
loop_
_entity.id
_entity.type
_entity.pdbx_description
1 polymer ?
#
loop_
_entity_poly.entity_id
_entity_poly.type
_entity_poly.pdbx_seq_one_letter_code
_entity_poly.pdbx_strand_id
1 'polypeptide(L)'
;SFCIDAKSCEIDGKILWTSPGFTFASGDKILIKGKNGSGKTTFLKYVKKSIPCSLQVAYFEQNNFDIFKEEKTLLFEFVKESTTLDDIELRNILALLNFRGDDIDKKISVLSKGEKVKLYFVSLLFRKTDVLLLDEITNFLDVVAIEAVEKILKKYPGILIMVSHDMEFIDNVATKVINITNKEVLKFE
;
A
#
# COMPACT_ATOMS: atom_id res chain seq x y z
N SER A 1 -14.43 -6.90 -8.56
CA SER A 1 -14.33 -7.88 -7.46
C SER A 1 -13.51 -9.08 -7.87
N PHE A 2 -12.89 -9.75 -6.91
CA PHE A 2 -12.24 -11.05 -7.09
C PHE A 2 -12.39 -11.91 -5.84
N CYS A 3 -12.16 -13.22 -6.00
CA CYS A 3 -12.21 -14.18 -4.90
C CYS A 3 -10.84 -14.85 -4.73
N ILE A 4 -10.53 -15.22 -3.50
CA ILE A 4 -9.41 -16.11 -3.19
C ILE A 4 -9.95 -17.38 -2.55
N ASP A 5 -9.30 -18.51 -2.84
CA ASP A 5 -9.69 -19.80 -2.30
C ASP A 5 -9.21 -20.00 -0.86
N ALA A 6 -9.81 -20.97 -0.19
CA ALA A 6 -9.32 -21.42 1.11
C ALA A 6 -7.92 -22.02 0.96
N LYS A 7 -7.01 -21.69 1.88
CA LYS A 7 -5.62 -22.15 1.82
C LYS A 7 -4.99 -22.24 3.21
N SER A 8 -4.10 -23.23 3.37
CA SER A 8 -3.16 -23.33 4.47
C SER A 8 -1.76 -22.92 4.02
N CYS A 9 -1.07 -22.12 4.81
CA CYS A 9 0.31 -21.70 4.58
C CYS A 9 1.22 -22.35 5.63
N GLU A 10 2.25 -23.04 5.16
CA GLU A 10 3.26 -23.68 6.02
C GLU A 10 4.64 -23.09 5.73
N ILE A 11 5.43 -22.91 6.79
CA ILE A 11 6.84 -22.50 6.73
C ILE A 11 7.61 -23.44 7.67
N ASP A 12 8.67 -24.07 7.17
CA ASP A 12 9.51 -25.00 7.91
C ASP A 12 8.71 -26.12 8.61
N GLY A 13 7.69 -26.68 7.92
CA GLY A 13 6.85 -27.75 8.43
C GLY A 13 5.85 -27.32 9.53
N LYS A 14 5.70 -26.00 9.77
CA LYS A 14 4.74 -25.46 10.74
C LYS A 14 3.68 -24.64 10.04
N ILE A 15 2.42 -24.87 10.38
CA ILE A 15 1.31 -24.04 9.91
C ILE A 15 1.49 -22.62 10.44
N LEU A 16 1.61 -21.67 9.53
CA LEU A 16 1.64 -20.25 9.83
C LEU A 16 0.21 -19.71 9.99
N TRP A 17 -0.67 -20.03 9.05
CA TRP A 17 -2.09 -19.74 9.11
C TRP A 17 -2.91 -20.65 8.17
N THR A 18 -4.18 -20.80 8.48
CA THR A 18 -5.21 -21.38 7.60
C THR A 18 -6.26 -20.32 7.31
N SER A 19 -6.57 -20.10 6.04
CA SER A 19 -7.50 -19.09 5.57
C SER A 19 -8.73 -19.74 4.93
N PRO A 20 -9.94 -19.28 5.25
CA PRO A 20 -11.11 -19.54 4.42
C PRO A 20 -11.00 -18.77 3.11
N GLY A 21 -11.88 -19.03 2.16
CA GLY A 21 -12.02 -18.20 0.97
C GLY A 21 -12.59 -16.81 1.31
N PHE A 22 -12.16 -15.79 0.55
CA PHE A 22 -12.65 -14.41 0.67
C PHE A 22 -13.10 -13.87 -0.68
N THR A 23 -14.08 -12.99 -0.65
CA THR A 23 -14.49 -12.17 -1.78
C THR A 23 -14.20 -10.70 -1.47
N PHE A 24 -13.50 -10.04 -2.39
CA PHE A 24 -13.13 -8.63 -2.32
C PHE A 24 -13.90 -7.84 -3.37
N ALA A 25 -14.52 -6.73 -2.98
CA ALA A 25 -15.31 -5.89 -3.86
C ALA A 25 -14.71 -4.47 -3.99
N SER A 26 -14.95 -3.80 -5.10
CA SER A 26 -14.55 -2.39 -5.27
C SER A 26 -15.14 -1.54 -4.16
N GLY A 27 -14.33 -0.63 -3.63
CA GLY A 27 -14.67 0.20 -2.46
C GLY A 27 -14.31 -0.44 -1.11
N ASP A 28 -13.98 -1.74 -1.06
CA ASP A 28 -13.52 -2.37 0.17
C ASP A 28 -12.18 -1.78 0.63
N LYS A 29 -12.10 -1.43 1.92
CA LYS A 29 -10.87 -0.99 2.59
C LYS A 29 -10.60 -1.92 3.76
N ILE A 30 -9.68 -2.86 3.54
CA ILE A 30 -9.51 -4.03 4.38
C ILE A 30 -8.19 -3.93 5.13
N LEU A 31 -8.27 -3.99 6.46
CA LEU A 31 -7.11 -4.16 7.32
C LEU A 31 -6.82 -5.65 7.54
N ILE A 32 -5.57 -6.06 7.39
CA ILE A 32 -5.06 -7.33 7.90
C ILE A 32 -4.43 -7.07 9.28
N LYS A 33 -5.08 -7.57 10.33
CA LYS A 33 -4.66 -7.40 11.72
C LYS A 33 -4.11 -8.72 12.28
N GLY A 34 -3.15 -8.63 13.19
CA GLY A 34 -2.55 -9.80 13.86
C GLY A 34 -1.26 -9.44 14.58
N LYS A 35 -0.81 -10.31 15.50
CA LYS A 35 0.45 -10.13 16.23
C LYS A 35 1.66 -10.10 15.28
N ASN A 36 2.78 -9.55 15.72
CA ASN A 36 4.05 -9.64 14.97
C ASN A 36 4.41 -11.12 14.77
N GLY A 37 4.83 -11.47 13.55
CA GLY A 37 5.12 -12.87 13.18
C GLY A 37 3.90 -13.73 12.88
N SER A 38 2.65 -13.22 12.94
CA SER A 38 1.45 -14.00 12.60
C SER A 38 1.29 -14.30 11.10
N GLY A 39 2.14 -13.73 10.26
CA GLY A 39 2.10 -13.95 8.80
C GLY A 39 1.25 -12.95 8.02
N LYS A 40 1.02 -11.73 8.52
CA LYS A 40 0.27 -10.67 7.82
C LYS A 40 0.82 -10.39 6.42
N THR A 41 2.12 -10.09 6.31
CA THR A 41 2.80 -9.89 5.02
C THR A 41 2.72 -11.11 4.12
N THR A 42 2.85 -12.32 4.69
CA THR A 42 2.73 -13.58 3.94
C THR A 42 1.31 -13.76 3.39
N PHE A 43 0.30 -13.43 4.18
CA PHE A 43 -1.09 -13.46 3.73
C PHE A 43 -1.35 -12.40 2.66
N LEU A 44 -0.84 -11.17 2.83
CA LEU A 44 -0.94 -10.12 1.81
C LEU A 44 -0.28 -10.54 0.48
N LYS A 45 0.89 -11.22 0.54
CA LYS A 45 1.55 -11.78 -0.65
C LYS A 45 0.76 -12.93 -1.28
N TYR A 46 0.08 -13.75 -0.48
CA TYR A 46 -0.85 -14.77 -0.99
C TYR A 46 -2.03 -14.13 -1.72
N VAL A 47 -2.68 -13.13 -1.13
CA VAL A 47 -3.74 -12.36 -1.79
C VAL A 47 -3.25 -11.79 -3.12
N LYS A 48 -2.08 -11.13 -3.12
CA LYS A 48 -1.47 -10.59 -4.35
C LYS A 48 -1.35 -11.61 -5.47
N LYS A 49 -0.88 -12.83 -5.15
CA LYS A 49 -0.72 -13.91 -6.14
C LYS A 49 -2.05 -14.46 -6.66
N SER A 50 -3.13 -14.27 -5.91
CA SER A 50 -4.47 -14.75 -6.25
C SER A 50 -5.30 -13.73 -7.00
N ILE A 51 -4.82 -12.50 -7.18
CA ILE A 51 -5.51 -11.48 -7.96
C ILE A 51 -5.46 -11.85 -9.44
N PRO A 52 -6.61 -11.85 -10.15
CA PRO A 52 -6.66 -12.13 -11.58
C PRO A 52 -5.80 -11.17 -12.40
N CYS A 53 -5.14 -11.68 -13.45
CA CYS A 53 -4.30 -10.88 -14.35
C CYS A 53 -5.07 -9.76 -15.09
N SER A 54 -6.39 -9.83 -15.12
CA SER A 54 -7.26 -8.78 -15.69
C SER A 54 -7.36 -7.52 -14.83
N LEU A 55 -6.95 -7.58 -13.57
CA LEU A 55 -6.96 -6.45 -12.64
C LEU A 55 -5.57 -5.81 -12.53
N GLN A 56 -5.53 -4.48 -12.57
CA GLN A 56 -4.30 -3.73 -12.36
C GLN A 56 -4.00 -3.62 -10.87
N VAL A 57 -2.82 -4.07 -10.46
CA VAL A 57 -2.41 -4.13 -9.05
C VAL A 57 -1.23 -3.20 -8.80
N ALA A 58 -1.34 -2.36 -7.77
CA ALA A 58 -0.21 -1.68 -7.18
C ALA A 58 0.10 -2.30 -5.81
N TYR A 59 1.37 -2.55 -5.53
CA TYR A 59 1.81 -3.12 -4.26
C TYR A 59 2.96 -2.31 -3.68
N PHE A 60 2.71 -1.71 -2.53
CA PHE A 60 3.74 -1.08 -1.72
C PHE A 60 4.32 -2.11 -0.75
N GLU A 61 5.55 -2.53 -1.00
CA GLU A 61 6.31 -3.46 -0.16
C GLU A 61 7.42 -2.72 0.59
N GLN A 62 7.58 -3.00 1.88
CA GLN A 62 8.51 -2.34 2.79
C GLN A 62 9.99 -2.32 2.33
N ASN A 63 10.42 -3.26 1.51
CA ASN A 63 11.82 -3.45 1.12
C ASN A 63 12.12 -3.13 -0.36
N ASN A 64 11.18 -2.57 -1.13
CA ASN A 64 11.34 -2.43 -2.59
C ASN A 64 11.85 -1.03 -3.02
N PHE A 65 12.85 -0.47 -2.30
CA PHE A 65 13.36 0.88 -2.57
C PHE A 65 14.60 0.89 -3.49
N ASP A 66 15.10 -0.28 -3.87
CA ASP A 66 16.29 -0.40 -4.71
C ASP A 66 16.06 0.03 -6.16
N ILE A 67 14.79 0.13 -6.58
CA ILE A 67 14.40 0.62 -7.92
C ILE A 67 14.88 2.04 -8.21
N PHE A 68 15.19 2.85 -7.19
CA PHE A 68 15.62 4.24 -7.34
C PHE A 68 17.13 4.46 -7.21
N LYS A 69 17.94 3.41 -7.09
CA LYS A 69 19.39 3.58 -6.82
C LYS A 69 20.14 4.31 -7.92
N GLU A 70 19.74 4.14 -9.16
CA GLU A 70 20.40 4.70 -10.34
C GLU A 70 19.54 5.72 -11.10
N GLU A 71 18.38 6.08 -10.56
CA GLU A 71 17.45 6.96 -11.25
C GLU A 71 17.98 8.40 -11.32
N LYS A 72 18.21 8.88 -12.54
CA LYS A 72 18.72 10.23 -12.83
C LYS A 72 17.61 11.22 -13.20
N THR A 73 16.39 10.74 -13.38
CA THR A 73 15.23 11.54 -13.74
C THR A 73 14.87 12.52 -12.61
N LEU A 74 14.31 13.64 -12.96
CA LEU A 74 13.79 14.58 -11.97
C LEU A 74 12.56 14.00 -11.27
N LEU A 75 12.42 14.29 -9.99
CA LEU A 75 11.33 13.80 -9.16
C LEU A 75 9.96 14.06 -9.80
N PHE A 76 9.74 15.30 -10.24
CA PHE A 76 8.46 15.71 -10.82
C PHE A 76 8.11 14.93 -12.09
N GLU A 77 9.07 14.79 -13.00
CA GLU A 77 8.89 14.07 -14.26
C GLU A 77 8.56 12.59 -14.02
N PHE A 78 9.30 11.94 -13.11
CA PHE A 78 9.08 10.55 -12.75
C PHE A 78 7.65 10.29 -12.24
N VAL A 79 7.15 11.13 -11.33
CA VAL A 79 5.79 10.92 -10.79
C VAL A 79 4.74 11.27 -11.83
N LYS A 80 4.97 12.32 -12.63
CA LYS A 80 4.07 12.72 -13.69
C LYS A 80 3.85 11.61 -14.72
N GLU A 81 4.91 10.95 -15.15
CA GLU A 81 4.81 9.79 -16.06
C GLU A 81 4.09 8.59 -15.44
N SER A 82 4.18 8.47 -14.11
CA SER A 82 3.59 7.34 -13.37
C SER A 82 2.14 7.54 -12.95
N THR A 83 1.59 8.76 -13.09
CA THR A 83 0.27 9.13 -12.57
C THR A 83 -0.66 9.68 -13.64
N THR A 84 -1.95 9.76 -13.32
CA THR A 84 -2.96 10.39 -14.17
C THR A 84 -3.31 11.82 -13.75
N LEU A 85 -2.56 12.37 -12.79
CA LEU A 85 -2.77 13.72 -12.26
C LEU A 85 -2.28 14.79 -13.22
N ASP A 86 -2.94 15.94 -13.21
CA ASP A 86 -2.40 17.13 -13.85
C ASP A 86 -1.25 17.75 -13.01
N ASP A 87 -0.54 18.73 -13.58
CA ASP A 87 0.64 19.34 -12.94
C ASP A 87 0.30 20.07 -11.64
N ILE A 88 -0.88 20.65 -11.53
CA ILE A 88 -1.32 21.41 -10.35
C ILE A 88 -1.67 20.43 -9.23
N GLU A 89 -2.44 19.41 -9.54
CA GLU A 89 -2.81 18.34 -8.60
C GLU A 89 -1.55 17.63 -8.07
N LEU A 90 -0.63 17.28 -8.98
CA LEU A 90 0.62 16.62 -8.60
C LEU A 90 1.47 17.50 -7.67
N ARG A 91 1.65 18.78 -7.98
CA ARG A 91 2.38 19.71 -7.10
C ARG A 91 1.74 19.86 -5.73
N ASN A 92 0.41 19.92 -5.66
CA ASN A 92 -0.32 19.96 -4.39
C ASN A 92 -0.09 18.71 -3.55
N ILE A 93 -0.13 17.53 -4.15
CA ILE A 93 0.10 16.27 -3.45
C ILE A 93 1.56 16.15 -2.98
N LEU A 94 2.51 16.50 -3.84
CA LEU A 94 3.93 16.51 -3.46
C LEU A 94 4.20 17.47 -2.31
N ALA A 95 3.55 18.65 -2.30
CA ALA A 95 3.68 19.61 -1.20
C ALA A 95 3.12 19.07 0.13
N LEU A 96 2.03 18.27 0.11
CA LEU A 96 1.49 17.60 1.30
C LEU A 96 2.48 16.56 1.86
N LEU A 97 3.32 15.99 1.01
CA LEU A 97 4.37 15.04 1.40
C LEU A 97 5.72 15.72 1.70
N ASN A 98 5.71 17.06 1.85
CA ASN A 98 6.87 17.90 2.14
C ASN A 98 7.89 18.05 0.99
N PHE A 99 7.51 17.78 -0.26
CA PHE A 99 8.29 18.17 -1.44
C PHE A 99 7.85 19.57 -1.89
N ARG A 100 8.64 20.60 -1.58
CA ARG A 100 8.26 22.01 -1.83
C ARG A 100 9.36 22.77 -2.58
N GLY A 101 8.95 23.76 -3.35
CA GLY A 101 9.89 24.63 -4.07
C GLY A 101 10.84 23.82 -4.94
N ASP A 102 12.15 24.00 -4.74
CA ASP A 102 13.21 23.37 -5.53
C ASP A 102 13.34 21.85 -5.32
N ASP A 103 12.62 21.28 -4.31
CA ASP A 103 12.66 19.83 -4.06
C ASP A 103 12.11 19.02 -5.23
N ILE A 104 11.11 19.56 -5.93
CA ILE A 104 10.47 18.88 -7.06
C ILE A 104 11.37 18.77 -8.30
N ASP A 105 12.39 19.62 -8.39
CA ASP A 105 13.37 19.65 -9.49
C ASP A 105 14.64 18.86 -9.16
N LYS A 106 14.69 18.22 -7.96
CA LYS A 106 15.79 17.34 -7.57
C LYS A 106 15.78 16.05 -8.36
N LYS A 107 16.97 15.51 -8.63
CA LYS A 107 17.12 14.16 -9.15
C LYS A 107 16.73 13.14 -8.06
N ILE A 108 16.05 12.06 -8.45
CA ILE A 108 15.65 11.00 -7.52
C ILE A 108 16.87 10.38 -6.82
N SER A 109 18.01 10.33 -7.49
CA SER A 109 19.25 9.77 -6.91
C SER A 109 19.72 10.46 -5.64
N VAL A 110 19.46 11.78 -5.49
CA VAL A 110 19.91 12.56 -4.31
C VAL A 110 18.91 12.56 -3.15
N LEU A 111 17.73 11.98 -3.33
CA LEU A 111 16.71 11.91 -2.30
C LEU A 111 17.14 10.94 -1.18
N SER A 112 16.79 11.29 0.05
CA SER A 112 16.88 10.41 1.20
C SER A 112 15.99 9.17 1.03
N LYS A 113 16.24 8.12 1.82
CA LYS A 113 15.42 6.91 1.77
C LYS A 113 13.94 7.20 2.05
N GLY A 114 13.65 8.05 3.04
CA GLY A 114 12.27 8.44 3.39
C GLY A 114 11.56 9.20 2.24
N GLU A 115 12.26 10.13 1.59
CA GLU A 115 11.73 10.84 0.44
C GLU A 115 11.46 9.91 -0.74
N LYS A 116 12.35 8.97 -1.03
CA LYS A 116 12.14 7.94 -2.06
C LYS A 116 10.91 7.08 -1.78
N VAL A 117 10.67 6.75 -0.51
CA VAL A 117 9.48 6.01 -0.08
C VAL A 117 8.20 6.80 -0.37
N LYS A 118 8.16 8.06 0.04
CA LYS A 118 7.03 8.96 -0.23
C LYS A 118 6.76 9.10 -1.72
N LEU A 119 7.82 9.28 -2.51
CA LEU A 119 7.75 9.38 -3.96
C LEU A 119 7.17 8.11 -4.60
N TYR A 120 7.69 6.96 -4.21
CA TYR A 120 7.20 5.67 -4.69
C TYR A 120 5.73 5.47 -4.34
N PHE A 121 5.34 5.82 -3.13
CA PHE A 121 3.95 5.73 -2.70
C PHE A 121 3.02 6.58 -3.57
N VAL A 122 3.38 7.85 -3.86
CA VAL A 122 2.60 8.71 -4.77
C VAL A 122 2.49 8.08 -6.15
N SER A 123 3.59 7.57 -6.69
CA SER A 123 3.58 6.93 -8.01
C SER A 123 2.67 5.69 -8.09
N LEU A 124 2.49 4.97 -6.98
CA LEU A 124 1.57 3.84 -6.90
C LEU A 124 0.11 4.27 -6.68
N LEU A 125 -0.10 5.25 -5.81
CA LEU A 125 -1.44 5.67 -5.37
C LEU A 125 -2.26 6.30 -6.49
N PHE A 126 -1.61 7.09 -7.35
CA PHE A 126 -2.26 7.80 -8.45
C PHE A 126 -2.14 7.10 -9.81
N ARG A 127 -1.55 5.93 -9.82
CA ARG A 127 -1.60 5.04 -10.99
C ARG A 127 -3.03 4.49 -11.13
N LYS A 128 -3.50 4.29 -12.35
CA LYS A 128 -4.79 3.63 -12.59
C LYS A 128 -4.70 2.18 -12.16
N THR A 129 -5.23 1.87 -10.97
CA THR A 129 -5.18 0.54 -10.37
C THR A 129 -6.55 0.12 -9.86
N ASP A 130 -6.85 -1.18 -9.95
CA ASP A 130 -8.07 -1.78 -9.42
C ASP A 130 -7.89 -2.24 -7.98
N VAL A 131 -6.65 -2.65 -7.64
CA VAL A 131 -6.29 -3.16 -6.31
C VAL A 131 -5.00 -2.50 -5.83
N LEU A 132 -5.06 -1.93 -4.64
CA LEU A 132 -3.92 -1.33 -3.94
C LEU A 132 -3.60 -2.15 -2.68
N LEU A 133 -2.38 -2.65 -2.62
CA LEU A 133 -1.86 -3.40 -1.48
C LEU A 133 -0.80 -2.57 -0.76
N LEU A 134 -0.97 -2.35 0.55
CA LEU A 134 -0.06 -1.55 1.36
C LEU A 134 0.48 -2.37 2.54
N ASP A 135 1.80 -2.50 2.62
CA ASP A 135 2.48 -3.18 3.74
C ASP A 135 3.24 -2.15 4.59
N GLU A 136 2.63 -1.75 5.72
CA GLU A 136 3.18 -0.85 6.75
C GLU A 136 3.68 0.52 6.23
N ILE A 137 2.88 1.19 5.39
CA ILE A 137 3.24 2.49 4.81
C ILE A 137 3.44 3.58 5.86
N THR A 138 2.70 3.55 6.98
CA THR A 138 2.76 4.57 8.04
C THR A 138 4.13 4.69 8.69
N ASN A 139 4.95 3.65 8.67
CA ASN A 139 6.32 3.68 9.21
C ASN A 139 7.26 4.67 8.50
N PHE A 140 6.86 5.18 7.34
CA PHE A 140 7.70 6.03 6.48
C PHE A 140 7.15 7.44 6.31
N LEU A 141 6.00 7.74 6.91
CA LEU A 141 5.29 9.00 6.78
C LEU A 141 5.35 9.78 8.11
N ASP A 142 5.47 11.09 8.02
CA ASP A 142 5.22 11.97 9.14
C ASP A 142 3.70 12.19 9.32
N VAL A 143 3.30 12.78 10.45
CA VAL A 143 1.88 12.96 10.82
C VAL A 143 1.08 13.69 9.74
N VAL A 144 1.65 14.74 9.16
CA VAL A 144 0.98 15.54 8.11
C VAL A 144 0.76 14.70 6.84
N ALA A 145 1.76 13.90 6.47
CA ALA A 145 1.66 13.00 5.32
C ALA A 145 0.65 11.86 5.58
N ILE A 146 0.58 11.32 6.80
CA ILE A 146 -0.42 10.30 7.19
C ILE A 146 -1.83 10.86 7.00
N GLU A 147 -2.15 12.06 7.54
CA GLU A 147 -3.46 12.70 7.38
C GLU A 147 -3.83 12.92 5.90
N ALA A 148 -2.86 13.32 5.08
CA ALA A 148 -3.09 13.51 3.65
C ALA A 148 -3.41 12.18 2.96
N VAL A 149 -2.64 11.13 3.27
CA VAL A 149 -2.82 9.77 2.73
C VAL A 149 -4.16 9.19 3.14
N GLU A 150 -4.58 9.35 4.39
CA GLU A 150 -5.90 8.93 4.87
C GLU A 150 -7.04 9.50 4.02
N LYS A 151 -7.00 10.82 3.77
CA LYS A 151 -8.02 11.52 2.97
C LYS A 151 -8.11 10.96 1.54
N ILE A 152 -6.97 10.61 0.96
CA ILE A 152 -6.88 10.04 -0.39
C ILE A 152 -7.38 8.59 -0.38
N LEU A 153 -6.91 7.76 0.56
CA LEU A 153 -7.30 6.36 0.65
C LEU A 153 -8.79 6.17 0.97
N LYS A 154 -9.39 7.07 1.77
CA LYS A 154 -10.86 7.08 1.98
C LYS A 154 -11.65 7.18 0.68
N LYS A 155 -11.14 7.96 -0.28
CA LYS A 155 -11.78 8.20 -1.58
C LYS A 155 -11.35 7.20 -2.66
N TYR A 156 -10.39 6.33 -2.39
CA TYR A 156 -9.91 5.37 -3.38
C TYR A 156 -11.05 4.42 -3.82
N PRO A 157 -11.40 4.37 -5.12
CA PRO A 157 -12.58 3.65 -5.59
C PRO A 157 -12.36 2.13 -5.74
N GLY A 158 -11.08 1.70 -5.82
CA GLY A 158 -10.70 0.31 -5.98
C GLY A 158 -10.76 -0.49 -4.67
N ILE A 159 -10.11 -1.63 -4.67
CA ILE A 159 -9.96 -2.49 -3.50
C ILE A 159 -8.65 -2.09 -2.80
N LEU A 160 -8.72 -1.69 -1.54
CA LEU A 160 -7.57 -1.44 -0.69
C LEU A 160 -7.41 -2.57 0.32
N ILE A 161 -6.22 -3.17 0.37
CA ILE A 161 -5.86 -4.15 1.39
C ILE A 161 -4.56 -3.70 2.04
N MET A 162 -4.58 -3.53 3.36
CA MET A 162 -3.46 -2.93 4.07
C MET A 162 -3.08 -3.70 5.33
N VAL A 163 -1.79 -3.64 5.66
CA VAL A 163 -1.22 -4.01 6.95
C VAL A 163 -0.72 -2.70 7.58
N SER A 164 -1.15 -2.41 8.80
CA SER A 164 -0.67 -1.28 9.59
C SER A 164 -0.74 -1.59 11.09
N HIS A 165 0.09 -0.93 11.87
CA HIS A 165 0.06 -0.93 13.33
C HIS A 165 -0.43 0.42 13.90
N ASP A 166 -0.62 1.41 13.07
CA ASP A 166 -1.10 2.73 13.44
C ASP A 166 -2.64 2.68 13.62
N MET A 167 -3.09 2.76 14.87
CA MET A 167 -4.51 2.60 15.21
C MET A 167 -5.35 3.75 14.68
N GLU A 168 -4.84 4.98 14.70
CA GLU A 168 -5.57 6.15 14.20
C GLU A 168 -5.76 6.07 12.69
N PHE A 169 -4.70 5.73 11.96
CA PHE A 169 -4.77 5.47 10.52
C PHE A 169 -5.78 4.37 10.17
N ILE A 170 -5.77 3.28 10.94
CA ILE A 170 -6.69 2.15 10.75
C ILE A 170 -8.14 2.59 10.92
N ASP A 171 -8.47 3.24 12.04
CA ASP A 171 -9.82 3.67 12.37
C ASP A 171 -10.36 4.69 11.37
N ASN A 172 -9.45 5.49 10.79
CA ASN A 172 -9.80 6.46 9.78
C ASN A 172 -10.03 5.88 8.39
N VAL A 173 -9.38 4.78 8.01
CA VAL A 173 -9.37 4.28 6.62
C VAL A 173 -10.11 2.96 6.47
N ALA A 174 -9.95 1.99 7.38
CA ALA A 174 -10.48 0.65 7.23
C ALA A 174 -12.00 0.59 7.38
N THR A 175 -12.65 -0.20 6.53
CA THR A 175 -14.09 -0.51 6.60
C THR A 175 -14.35 -1.96 6.97
N LYS A 176 -13.33 -2.81 6.85
CA LYS A 176 -13.40 -4.25 7.16
C LYS A 176 -12.07 -4.70 7.77
N VAL A 177 -12.12 -5.71 8.62
CA VAL A 177 -10.93 -6.27 9.26
C VAL A 177 -10.85 -7.78 9.01
N ILE A 178 -9.67 -8.25 8.60
CA ILE A 178 -9.28 -9.67 8.57
C ILE A 178 -8.32 -9.87 9.74
N ASN A 179 -8.70 -10.69 10.71
CA ASN A 179 -7.86 -11.01 11.85
C ASN A 179 -7.05 -12.30 11.61
N ILE A 180 -5.73 -12.27 11.82
CA ILE A 180 -4.88 -13.46 11.87
C ILE A 180 -4.55 -13.73 13.33
N THR A 181 -5.20 -14.75 13.92
CA THR A 181 -5.02 -15.14 15.31
C THR A 181 -5.03 -16.65 15.44
N ASN A 182 -4.25 -17.20 16.37
CA ASN A 182 -4.15 -18.65 16.63
C ASN A 182 -3.92 -19.49 15.37
N LYS A 183 -3.16 -18.96 14.41
CA LYS A 183 -2.90 -19.56 13.09
C LYS A 183 -4.14 -19.70 12.18
N GLU A 184 -5.18 -18.96 12.46
CA GLU A 184 -6.38 -18.89 11.64
C GLU A 184 -6.58 -17.47 11.12
N VAL A 185 -7.02 -17.36 9.87
CA VAL A 185 -7.47 -16.11 9.25
C VAL A 185 -8.98 -16.06 9.41
N LEU A 186 -9.45 -15.14 10.23
CA LEU A 186 -10.87 -14.96 10.51
C LEU A 186 -11.51 -14.04 9.48
N LYS A 187 -12.78 -14.31 9.16
CA LYS A 187 -13.56 -13.48 8.22
C LYS A 187 -13.77 -12.07 8.79
N PHE A 188 -14.16 -11.16 7.88
CA PHE A 188 -14.47 -9.76 8.17
C PHE A 188 -15.34 -9.57 9.41
N GLU A 189 -14.90 -8.68 10.27
CA GLU A 189 -15.69 -7.99 11.28
C GLU A 189 -16.02 -6.58 10.79
#